data_b210759b99e6326a29938fa1319cd635
#
_entry.id   b210759b99e6326a29938fa1319cd635
#
_cell.length_a   1.000
_cell.length_b   1.000
_cell.length_c   1.000
_cell.angle_alpha   90.00
_cell.angle_beta   90.00
_cell.angle_gamma   90.00
#
_symmetry.space_group_name_H-M   'P 1'
#
loop_
_entity.id
_entity.type
_entity.pdbx_description
1 polymer ?
#
loop_
_entity_poly.entity_id
_entity_poly.type
_entity_poly.pdbx_seq_one_letter_code
_entity_poly.pdbx_strand_id
1 'polypeptide(L)'
;MNESQESRPRRAYKSARRQQQAVNTRAEVLDAALLLFADRGWAGTGMRDVAREAGVSVETVYANFRSKSDLLMAAIDVGVVGDAEPIALADRPEFVAISRGGRQARARAAAHLVTEILQRNGSMIRVLREAAASDPEAARLLRQGEPVPFRPGRGTGVRPTS
;
A
#
# COMPACT_ATOMS: atom_id res chain seq x y z
N MET A 1 12.51 52.96 2.87
CA MET A 1 12.28 52.04 4.00
C MET A 1 11.10 51.17 3.64
N ASN A 2 11.30 49.97 3.32
CA ASN A 2 10.45 48.79 3.40
C ASN A 2 10.61 47.83 2.19
N GLU A 3 11.77 47.14 2.11
CA GLU A 3 12.06 46.15 1.06
C GLU A 3 12.07 44.72 1.58
N SER A 4 11.29 44.36 2.58
CA SER A 4 11.42 43.05 3.26
C SER A 4 10.20 42.10 3.10
N GLN A 5 9.23 42.37 2.24
CA GLN A 5 7.98 41.56 2.19
C GLN A 5 7.65 40.82 0.91
N GLU A 6 8.46 40.83 -0.15
CA GLU A 6 8.10 40.18 -1.42
C GLU A 6 8.65 38.77 -1.65
N SER A 7 9.45 38.20 -0.75
CA SER A 7 10.08 36.90 -1.01
C SER A 7 9.26 35.65 -0.55
N ARG A 8 8.19 35.82 0.24
CA ARG A 8 7.40 34.73 0.81
C ARG A 8 6.54 33.94 -0.20
N PRO A 9 5.76 34.54 -1.13
CA PRO A 9 4.85 33.78 -1.99
C PRO A 9 5.57 32.91 -3.02
N ARG A 10 6.69 33.36 -3.62
CA ARG A 10 7.46 32.60 -4.62
C ARG A 10 8.13 31.34 -4.02
N ARG A 11 8.54 31.38 -2.76
CA ARG A 11 9.18 30.25 -2.07
C ARG A 11 8.17 29.15 -1.70
N ALA A 12 6.98 29.55 -1.24
CA ALA A 12 5.87 28.66 -0.94
C ALA A 12 5.34 27.96 -2.21
N TYR A 13 5.18 28.68 -3.32
CA TYR A 13 4.75 28.12 -4.59
C TYR A 13 5.76 27.11 -5.18
N LYS A 14 7.06 27.40 -5.10
CA LYS A 14 8.12 26.48 -5.54
C LYS A 14 8.18 25.21 -4.65
N SER A 15 7.85 25.34 -3.38
CA SER A 15 7.78 24.20 -2.45
C SER A 15 6.59 23.29 -2.78
N ALA A 16 5.40 23.85 -2.96
CA ALA A 16 4.20 23.09 -3.32
C ALA A 16 4.35 22.35 -4.65
N ARG A 17 4.92 23.01 -5.67
CA ARG A 17 5.19 22.37 -6.97
C ARG A 17 6.18 21.21 -6.86
N ARG A 18 7.25 21.36 -6.07
CA ARG A 18 8.22 20.26 -5.84
C ARG A 18 7.59 19.10 -5.09
N GLN A 19 6.76 19.39 -4.12
CA GLN A 19 6.03 18.37 -3.36
C GLN A 19 5.06 17.61 -4.24
N GLN A 20 4.30 18.30 -5.09
CA GLN A 20 3.40 17.66 -6.05
C GLN A 20 4.18 16.79 -7.06
N GLN A 21 5.31 17.28 -7.56
CA GLN A 21 6.15 16.50 -8.46
C GLN A 21 6.73 15.26 -7.80
N ALA A 22 7.12 15.32 -6.52
CA ALA A 22 7.57 14.15 -5.77
C ALA A 22 6.46 13.11 -5.58
N VAL A 23 5.23 13.55 -5.32
CA VAL A 23 4.05 12.67 -5.22
C VAL A 23 3.79 11.98 -6.57
N ASN A 24 3.81 12.72 -7.67
CA ASN A 24 3.59 12.17 -9.00
C ASN A 24 4.68 11.15 -9.37
N THR A 25 5.96 11.48 -9.15
CA THR A 25 7.07 10.58 -9.41
C THR A 25 6.97 9.29 -8.57
N ARG A 26 6.56 9.39 -7.30
CA ARG A 26 6.34 8.20 -6.47
C ARG A 26 5.22 7.32 -7.03
N ALA A 27 4.12 7.90 -7.51
CA ALA A 27 3.03 7.17 -8.14
C ALA A 27 3.49 6.46 -9.41
N GLU A 28 4.22 7.16 -10.30
CA GLU A 28 4.79 6.59 -11.53
C GLU A 28 5.70 5.37 -11.25
N VAL A 29 6.53 5.44 -10.20
CA VAL A 29 7.38 4.32 -9.78
C VAL A 29 6.55 3.15 -9.25
N LEU A 30 5.47 3.41 -8.50
CA LEU A 30 4.58 2.36 -8.00
C LEU A 30 3.81 1.68 -9.13
N ASP A 31 3.30 2.43 -10.11
CA ASP A 31 2.60 1.88 -11.26
C ASP A 31 3.52 0.98 -12.09
N ALA A 32 4.75 1.42 -12.34
CA ALA A 32 5.78 0.63 -13.02
C ALA A 32 6.12 -0.65 -12.23
N ALA A 33 6.23 -0.56 -10.92
CA ALA A 33 6.50 -1.71 -10.06
C ALA A 33 5.35 -2.71 -10.07
N LEU A 34 4.10 -2.27 -9.95
CA LEU A 34 2.91 -3.10 -10.04
C LEU A 34 2.87 -3.90 -11.34
N LEU A 35 3.11 -3.22 -12.47
CA LEU A 35 3.14 -3.83 -13.79
C LEU A 35 4.25 -4.91 -13.90
N LEU A 36 5.48 -4.57 -13.52
CA LEU A 36 6.62 -5.47 -13.63
C LEU A 36 6.54 -6.64 -12.66
N PHE A 37 6.10 -6.45 -11.44
CA PHE A 37 5.88 -7.53 -10.49
C PHE A 37 4.77 -8.48 -10.92
N ALA A 38 3.68 -7.96 -11.50
CA ALA A 38 2.60 -8.79 -12.02
C ALA A 38 3.04 -9.64 -13.21
N ASP A 39 3.84 -9.06 -14.13
CA ASP A 39 4.31 -9.69 -15.37
C ASP A 39 5.47 -10.66 -15.14
N ARG A 40 6.49 -10.26 -14.36
CA ARG A 40 7.78 -10.96 -14.25
C ARG A 40 8.05 -11.59 -12.89
N GLY A 41 7.17 -11.39 -11.91
CA GLY A 41 7.36 -11.87 -10.55
C GLY A 41 8.49 -11.19 -9.79
N TRP A 42 8.82 -11.74 -8.61
CA TRP A 42 9.90 -11.20 -7.77
C TRP A 42 11.27 -11.31 -8.42
N ALA A 43 11.67 -12.51 -8.86
CA ALA A 43 13.00 -12.74 -9.40
C ALA A 43 13.27 -11.95 -10.69
N GLY A 44 12.24 -11.79 -11.54
CA GLY A 44 12.35 -11.13 -12.84
C GLY A 44 12.29 -9.60 -12.81
N THR A 45 12.08 -8.97 -11.64
CA THR A 45 11.95 -7.52 -11.49
C THR A 45 13.11 -6.96 -10.67
N GLY A 46 13.86 -6.01 -11.19
CA GLY A 46 14.91 -5.27 -10.49
C GLY A 46 14.57 -3.78 -10.32
N MET A 47 15.19 -3.11 -9.33
CA MET A 47 15.00 -1.66 -9.11
C MET A 47 15.39 -0.83 -10.34
N ARG A 48 16.37 -1.28 -11.14
CA ARG A 48 16.77 -0.66 -12.41
C ARG A 48 15.72 -0.83 -13.50
N ASP A 49 15.01 -1.96 -13.51
CA ASP A 49 13.93 -2.21 -14.46
C ASP A 49 12.74 -1.30 -14.16
N VAL A 50 12.41 -1.16 -12.88
CA VAL A 50 11.36 -0.22 -12.42
C VAL A 50 11.72 1.22 -12.78
N ALA A 51 12.97 1.65 -12.56
CA ALA A 51 13.43 2.99 -12.92
C ALA A 51 13.26 3.27 -14.43
N ARG A 52 13.63 2.31 -15.27
CA ARG A 52 13.50 2.38 -16.72
C ARG A 52 12.04 2.45 -17.15
N GLU A 53 11.17 1.63 -16.57
CA GLU A 53 9.74 1.61 -16.86
C GLU A 53 9.04 2.90 -16.45
N ALA A 54 9.40 3.44 -15.28
CA ALA A 54 8.87 4.70 -14.75
C ALA A 54 9.47 5.94 -15.40
N GLY A 55 10.48 5.80 -16.27
CA GLY A 55 11.16 6.95 -16.92
C GLY A 55 11.96 7.83 -15.95
N VAL A 56 12.45 7.28 -14.84
CA VAL A 56 13.23 8.00 -13.81
C VAL A 56 14.60 7.38 -13.62
N SER A 57 15.48 8.07 -12.88
CA SER A 57 16.78 7.50 -12.51
C SER A 57 16.64 6.46 -11.42
N VAL A 58 17.57 5.50 -11.36
CA VAL A 58 17.58 4.47 -10.30
C VAL A 58 17.77 5.08 -8.91
N GLU A 59 18.51 6.18 -8.81
CA GLU A 59 18.70 6.97 -7.59
C GLU A 59 17.35 7.56 -7.11
N THR A 60 16.50 7.98 -8.03
CA THR A 60 15.14 8.45 -7.73
C THR A 60 14.30 7.34 -7.13
N VAL A 61 14.39 6.12 -7.67
CA VAL A 61 13.68 4.96 -7.09
C VAL A 61 14.18 4.69 -5.67
N TYR A 62 15.50 4.65 -5.45
CA TYR A 62 16.07 4.42 -4.11
C TYR A 62 15.83 5.58 -3.12
N ALA A 63 15.64 6.80 -3.59
CA ALA A 63 15.24 7.92 -2.75
C ALA A 63 13.80 7.79 -2.21
N ASN A 64 12.93 7.07 -2.94
CA ASN A 64 11.54 6.82 -2.56
C ASN A 64 11.33 5.49 -1.83
N PHE A 65 12.14 4.47 -2.14
CA PHE A 65 11.99 3.10 -1.64
C PHE A 65 13.37 2.52 -1.30
N ARG A 66 13.60 2.21 -0.04
CA ARG A 66 14.89 1.78 0.49
C ARG A 66 15.34 0.42 -0.05
N SER A 67 14.39 -0.45 -0.36
CA SER A 67 14.62 -1.80 -0.84
C SER A 67 13.55 -2.22 -1.84
N LYS A 68 13.79 -3.31 -2.56
CA LYS A 68 12.81 -3.94 -3.43
C LYS A 68 11.61 -4.48 -2.63
N SER A 69 11.84 -4.93 -1.40
CA SER A 69 10.79 -5.37 -0.48
C SER A 69 9.93 -4.20 -0.01
N ASP A 70 10.54 -3.04 0.29
CA ASP A 70 9.83 -1.79 0.62
C ASP A 70 8.95 -1.34 -0.55
N LEU A 71 9.47 -1.39 -1.77
CA LEU A 71 8.71 -1.08 -2.99
C LEU A 71 7.53 -2.05 -3.20
N LEU A 72 7.74 -3.36 -3.01
CA LEU A 72 6.68 -4.37 -3.13
C LEU A 72 5.57 -4.13 -2.10
N MET A 73 5.92 -3.83 -0.85
CA MET A 73 4.92 -3.53 0.18
C MET A 73 4.11 -2.28 -0.15
N ALA A 74 4.76 -1.21 -0.61
CA ALA A 74 4.06 -0.01 -1.03
C ALA A 74 3.12 -0.28 -2.24
N ALA A 75 3.50 -1.18 -3.14
CA ALA A 75 2.64 -1.61 -4.25
C ALA A 75 1.43 -2.43 -3.76
N ILE A 76 1.62 -3.28 -2.73
CA ILE A 76 0.52 -4.00 -2.08
C ILE A 76 -0.43 -3.03 -1.39
N ASP A 77 0.09 -2.03 -0.67
CA ASP A 77 -0.71 -1.02 0.01
C ASP A 77 -1.59 -0.24 -0.98
N VAL A 78 -1.06 0.16 -2.14
CA VAL A 78 -1.85 0.78 -3.22
C VAL A 78 -2.95 -0.17 -3.71
N GLY A 79 -2.67 -1.44 -3.87
CA GLY A 79 -3.66 -2.44 -4.26
C GLY A 79 -4.77 -2.64 -3.22
N VAL A 80 -4.47 -2.54 -1.92
CA VAL A 80 -5.47 -2.59 -0.82
C VAL A 80 -6.36 -1.36 -0.86
N VAL A 81 -5.78 -0.19 -1.04
CA VAL A 81 -6.47 1.11 -1.00
C VAL A 81 -7.17 1.41 -2.32
N GLY A 82 -6.64 0.92 -3.45
CA GLY A 82 -7.16 1.13 -4.79
C GLY A 82 -6.49 2.26 -5.56
N ASP A 83 -5.75 3.12 -4.89
CA ASP A 83 -5.00 4.24 -5.47
C ASP A 83 -3.86 4.69 -4.54
N ALA A 84 -3.03 5.62 -5.01
CA ALA A 84 -1.93 6.21 -4.24
C ALA A 84 -2.33 7.54 -3.55
N GLU A 85 -3.61 7.86 -3.43
CA GLU A 85 -4.06 9.09 -2.79
C GLU A 85 -3.84 9.05 -1.26
N PRO A 86 -3.41 10.14 -0.64
CA PRO A 86 -3.14 10.20 0.79
C PRO A 86 -4.43 10.38 1.63
N ILE A 87 -5.45 9.55 1.35
CA ILE A 87 -6.72 9.51 2.09
C ILE A 87 -6.64 8.37 3.10
N ALA A 88 -6.93 8.65 4.37
CA ALA A 88 -6.96 7.61 5.40
C ALA A 88 -8.01 6.53 5.08
N LEU A 89 -7.67 5.27 5.32
CA LEU A 89 -8.58 4.13 5.06
C LEU A 89 -9.96 4.35 5.67
N ALA A 90 -10.04 4.88 6.88
CA ALA A 90 -11.29 5.13 7.60
C ALA A 90 -12.21 6.16 6.92
N ASP A 91 -11.65 7.03 6.08
CA ASP A 91 -12.38 8.12 5.41
C ASP A 91 -12.81 7.73 3.99
N ARG A 92 -12.40 6.55 3.50
CA ARG A 92 -12.78 6.08 2.17
C ARG A 92 -14.20 5.54 2.14
N PRO A 93 -14.99 5.85 1.09
CA PRO A 93 -16.40 5.46 1.00
C PRO A 93 -16.66 3.97 1.21
N GLU A 94 -15.81 3.11 0.67
CA GLU A 94 -15.91 1.66 0.77
C GLU A 94 -15.68 1.16 2.21
N PHE A 95 -14.75 1.78 2.96
CA PHE A 95 -14.52 1.47 4.37
C PHE A 95 -15.60 2.08 5.27
N VAL A 96 -16.10 3.26 4.95
CA VAL A 96 -17.22 3.88 5.65
C VAL A 96 -18.51 3.03 5.49
N ALA A 97 -18.73 2.42 4.33
CA ALA A 97 -19.88 1.56 4.06
C ALA A 97 -19.95 0.34 4.99
N ILE A 98 -18.80 -0.21 5.41
CA ILE A 98 -18.74 -1.35 6.35
C ILE A 98 -19.28 -0.97 7.74
N SER A 99 -19.17 0.29 8.12
CA SER A 99 -19.63 0.78 9.43
C SER A 99 -21.08 1.25 9.44
N ARG A 100 -21.72 1.40 8.26
CA ARG A 100 -23.09 1.95 8.11
C ARG A 100 -24.14 0.87 7.85
N GLY A 101 -25.35 1.11 8.33
CA GLY A 101 -26.51 0.25 8.08
C GLY A 101 -26.65 -0.93 9.04
N GLY A 102 -27.63 -1.78 8.80
CA GLY A 102 -27.89 -2.97 9.59
C GLY A 102 -26.85 -4.08 9.36
N ARG A 103 -26.85 -5.09 10.25
CA ARG A 103 -25.86 -6.20 10.25
C ARG A 103 -25.68 -6.84 8.86
N GLN A 104 -26.76 -7.08 8.13
CA GLN A 104 -26.68 -7.73 6.82
C GLN A 104 -26.07 -6.83 5.75
N ALA A 105 -26.38 -5.52 5.75
CA ALA A 105 -25.81 -4.55 4.82
C ALA A 105 -24.30 -4.40 5.06
N ARG A 106 -23.88 -4.32 6.31
CA ARG A 106 -22.46 -4.26 6.71
C ARG A 106 -21.69 -5.51 6.29
N ALA A 107 -22.28 -6.71 6.48
CA ALA A 107 -21.66 -7.95 6.07
C ALA A 107 -21.49 -8.04 4.54
N ARG A 108 -22.47 -7.58 3.76
CA ARG A 108 -22.36 -7.51 2.29
C ARG A 108 -21.26 -6.53 1.85
N ALA A 109 -21.24 -5.33 2.44
CA ALA A 109 -20.21 -4.33 2.13
C ALA A 109 -18.79 -4.85 2.44
N ALA A 110 -18.61 -5.51 3.59
CA ALA A 110 -17.33 -6.11 3.95
C ALA A 110 -16.92 -7.25 2.99
N ALA A 111 -17.85 -8.13 2.63
CA ALA A 111 -17.58 -9.22 1.67
C ALA A 111 -17.21 -8.67 0.28
N HIS A 112 -17.88 -7.63 -0.19
CA HIS A 112 -17.59 -6.98 -1.46
C HIS A 112 -16.18 -6.36 -1.44
N LEU A 113 -15.88 -5.55 -0.42
CA LEU A 113 -14.56 -4.92 -0.27
C LEU A 113 -13.42 -5.95 -0.20
N VAL A 114 -13.58 -7.02 0.60
CA VAL A 114 -12.56 -8.09 0.69
C VAL A 114 -12.36 -8.76 -0.67
N THR A 115 -13.43 -9.03 -1.41
CA THR A 115 -13.35 -9.62 -2.75
C THR A 115 -12.58 -8.72 -3.71
N GLU A 116 -12.87 -7.42 -3.74
CA GLU A 116 -12.16 -6.45 -4.57
C GLU A 116 -10.67 -6.35 -4.21
N ILE A 117 -10.35 -6.27 -2.91
CA ILE A 117 -8.96 -6.26 -2.42
C ILE A 117 -8.21 -7.52 -2.88
N LEU A 118 -8.81 -8.70 -2.71
CA LEU A 118 -8.20 -9.97 -3.13
C LEU A 118 -8.01 -10.05 -4.65
N GLN A 119 -8.95 -9.56 -5.43
CA GLN A 119 -8.84 -9.52 -6.89
C GLN A 119 -7.70 -8.60 -7.33
N ARG A 120 -7.59 -7.40 -6.74
CA ARG A 120 -6.52 -6.44 -7.05
C ARG A 120 -5.14 -6.93 -6.60
N ASN A 121 -5.05 -7.55 -5.41
CA ASN A 121 -3.78 -7.94 -4.80
C ASN A 121 -3.34 -9.37 -5.04
N GLY A 122 -4.14 -10.21 -5.72
CA GLY A 122 -3.82 -11.63 -5.86
C GLY A 122 -2.46 -11.89 -6.50
N SER A 123 -2.06 -11.09 -7.50
CA SER A 123 -0.72 -11.15 -8.11
C SER A 123 0.37 -10.71 -7.15
N MET A 124 0.17 -9.61 -6.42
CA MET A 124 1.17 -9.06 -5.49
C MET A 124 1.40 -9.96 -4.27
N ILE A 125 0.35 -10.59 -3.74
CA ILE A 125 0.48 -11.58 -2.65
C ILE A 125 1.29 -12.81 -3.12
N ARG A 126 1.10 -13.23 -4.36
CA ARG A 126 1.92 -14.31 -4.95
C ARG A 126 3.38 -13.89 -5.05
N VAL A 127 3.66 -12.67 -5.54
CA VAL A 127 5.01 -12.11 -5.62
C VAL A 127 5.64 -11.98 -4.23
N LEU A 128 4.87 -11.60 -3.20
CA LEU A 128 5.36 -11.52 -1.82
C LEU A 128 5.75 -12.90 -1.27
N ARG A 129 4.99 -13.95 -1.59
CA ARG A 129 5.35 -15.33 -1.20
C ARG A 129 6.62 -15.81 -1.92
N GLU A 130 6.77 -15.49 -3.19
CA GLU A 130 8.00 -15.76 -3.95
C GLU A 130 9.20 -15.02 -3.33
N ALA A 131 9.03 -13.73 -3.03
CA ALA A 131 10.05 -12.91 -2.39
C ALA A 131 10.47 -13.48 -1.04
N ALA A 132 9.52 -13.92 -0.21
CA ALA A 132 9.77 -14.47 1.12
C ALA A 132 10.64 -15.73 1.13
N ALA A 133 10.72 -16.45 0.02
CA ALA A 133 11.60 -17.61 -0.14
C ALA A 133 13.09 -17.25 -0.24
N SER A 134 13.42 -16.01 -0.64
CA SER A 134 14.79 -15.56 -0.92
C SER A 134 15.19 -14.26 -0.22
N ASP A 135 14.24 -13.52 0.32
CA ASP A 135 14.45 -12.21 0.97
C ASP A 135 13.93 -12.22 2.41
N PRO A 136 14.80 -12.07 3.42
CA PRO A 136 14.41 -12.10 4.84
C PRO A 136 13.45 -10.96 5.24
N GLU A 137 13.55 -9.79 4.57
CA GLU A 137 12.66 -8.66 4.82
C GLU A 137 11.24 -8.98 4.31
N ALA A 138 11.13 -9.48 3.08
CA ALA A 138 9.86 -9.95 2.53
C ALA A 138 9.24 -11.08 3.36
N ALA A 139 10.07 -12.03 3.85
CA ALA A 139 9.61 -13.10 4.74
C ALA A 139 9.05 -12.57 6.07
N ARG A 140 9.67 -11.53 6.64
CA ARG A 140 9.16 -10.85 7.83
C ARG A 140 7.83 -10.17 7.57
N LEU A 141 7.73 -9.44 6.47
CA LEU A 141 6.52 -8.71 6.06
C LEU A 141 5.35 -9.66 5.80
N LEU A 142 5.60 -10.78 5.13
CA LEU A 142 4.58 -11.82 4.90
C LEU A 142 4.03 -12.35 6.23
N ARG A 143 4.91 -12.65 7.22
CA ARG A 143 4.46 -13.11 8.55
C ARG A 143 3.65 -12.07 9.32
N GLN A 144 3.92 -10.79 9.13
CA GLN A 144 3.16 -9.70 9.76
C GLN A 144 1.77 -9.50 9.13
N GLY A 145 1.63 -9.81 7.86
CA GLY A 145 0.36 -9.74 7.11
C GLY A 145 -0.50 -11.01 7.22
N GLU A 146 0.02 -12.10 7.79
CA GLU A 146 -0.81 -13.29 8.02
C GLU A 146 -1.88 -12.98 9.08
N PRO A 147 -3.18 -13.22 8.78
CA PRO A 147 -4.22 -13.07 9.77
C PRO A 147 -3.92 -14.01 10.94
N VAL A 148 -3.84 -13.44 12.14
CA VAL A 148 -3.74 -14.25 13.37
C VAL A 148 -4.90 -15.24 13.36
N PRO A 149 -4.66 -16.58 13.40
CA PRO A 149 -5.73 -17.54 13.38
C PRO A 149 -6.65 -17.25 14.57
N PHE A 150 -7.94 -17.04 14.27
CA PHE A 150 -8.96 -16.87 15.29
C PHE A 150 -8.89 -18.07 16.25
N ARG A 151 -8.36 -17.88 17.43
CA ARG A 151 -8.47 -18.85 18.54
C ARG A 151 -9.82 -18.58 19.20
N PRO A 152 -10.83 -19.45 19.03
CA PRO A 152 -12.04 -19.34 19.82
C PRO A 152 -11.62 -19.41 21.30
N GLY A 153 -11.95 -18.35 22.04
CA GLY A 153 -11.69 -18.29 23.47
C GLY A 153 -12.25 -19.57 24.11
N ARG A 154 -11.45 -20.23 24.95
CA ARG A 154 -11.94 -21.31 25.78
C ARG A 154 -13.12 -20.71 26.54
N GLY A 155 -14.31 -21.20 26.22
CA GLY A 155 -15.51 -20.84 26.95
C GLY A 155 -15.24 -21.05 28.44
N THR A 156 -15.33 -19.98 29.20
CA THR A 156 -15.41 -20.06 30.64
C THR A 156 -16.67 -20.87 30.94
N GLY A 157 -16.46 -22.14 31.30
CA GLY A 157 -17.54 -23.04 31.71
C GLY A 157 -18.28 -22.41 32.88
N VAL A 158 -19.46 -21.91 32.60
CA VAL A 158 -20.44 -21.63 33.66
C VAL A 158 -20.87 -22.96 34.21
N ARG A 159 -20.42 -23.30 35.42
CA ARG A 159 -20.91 -24.46 36.17
C ARG A 159 -22.37 -24.19 36.52
N PRO A 160 -23.30 -25.10 36.24
CA PRO A 160 -24.65 -24.98 36.77
C PRO A 160 -24.56 -25.23 38.27
N THR A 161 -25.03 -24.29 39.08
CA THR A 161 -25.28 -24.44 40.49
C THR A 161 -26.54 -25.26 40.66
N SER A 162 -26.43 -26.36 41.38
CA SER A 162 -27.54 -27.18 41.92
C SER A 162 -28.31 -26.42 42.98
#